data_b27ebc7f34107a825a4c53542323c802
#
_entry.id   b27ebc7f34107a825a4c53542323c802
#
_cell.length_a   1.000
_cell.length_b   1.000
_cell.length_c   1.000
_cell.angle_alpha   90.00
_cell.angle_beta   90.00
_cell.angle_gamma   90.00
#
_symmetry.space_group_name_H-M   'P 1'
#
loop_
_entity.id
_entity.type
_entity.pdbx_description
1 polymer ?
#
loop_
_entity_poly.entity_id
_entity_poly.type
_entity_poly.pdbx_seq_one_letter_code
_entity_poly.pdbx_strand_id
1 'polypeptide(L)'
;MVIALTAIREGDLWSGSTWTVEDENALAGLLARVAIGQARVAERILLEDGLVDINYPMGGYESARNLLKLGPSGDPAHRDGWMFQVISWIAAHRAGRPGMIRSPHMRHADKGLDGLLVEFDDTEIARVVISEEKATGNARTMVRDRVWPEFRDFETGRRDAELVDGVSTLLAGAGHPNPDAVVAAILWTEKRAYRVAVTIDD
;
A
#
# COMPACT_ATOMS: atom_id res chain seq x y z
N MET A 1 16.60 -9.50 -6.43
CA MET A 1 15.57 -9.11 -5.43
C MET A 1 15.50 -7.59 -5.42
N VAL A 2 14.31 -6.99 -5.44
CA VAL A 2 14.18 -5.51 -5.55
C VAL A 2 14.47 -4.82 -4.22
N ILE A 3 13.87 -5.33 -3.15
CA ILE A 3 14.08 -4.87 -1.78
C ILE A 3 14.30 -6.06 -0.85
N ALA A 4 15.16 -5.91 0.14
CA ALA A 4 15.34 -6.87 1.23
C ALA A 4 14.56 -6.41 2.47
N LEU A 5 14.00 -7.36 3.19
CA LEU A 5 13.25 -7.13 4.42
C LEU A 5 14.00 -7.75 5.59
N THR A 6 14.21 -6.95 6.65
CA THR A 6 14.76 -7.44 7.92
C THR A 6 13.67 -7.32 8.98
N ALA A 7 13.24 -8.46 9.53
CA ALA A 7 12.17 -8.51 10.52
C ALA A 7 12.57 -7.79 11.81
N ILE A 8 11.62 -7.03 12.37
CA ILE A 8 11.72 -6.39 13.67
C ILE A 8 10.49 -6.74 14.50
N ARG A 9 10.65 -6.90 15.81
CA ARG A 9 9.55 -7.27 16.72
C ARG A 9 9.80 -6.75 18.11
N GLU A 10 8.73 -6.29 18.79
CA GLU A 10 8.74 -5.92 20.20
C GLU A 10 7.72 -6.77 20.95
N GLY A 11 8.17 -7.90 21.47
CA GLY A 11 7.29 -8.86 22.14
C GLY A 11 6.11 -9.28 21.28
N ASP A 12 4.91 -9.19 21.83
CA ASP A 12 3.64 -9.43 21.13
C ASP A 12 2.89 -8.11 20.79
N LEU A 13 3.49 -6.96 21.10
CA LEU A 13 2.85 -5.65 20.92
C LEU A 13 2.79 -5.25 19.44
N TRP A 14 3.89 -5.43 18.74
CA TRP A 14 3.96 -5.12 17.33
C TRP A 14 5.06 -5.93 16.63
N SER A 15 4.90 -6.10 15.33
CA SER A 15 5.90 -6.70 14.46
C SER A 15 5.97 -5.93 13.15
N GLY A 16 7.11 -5.94 12.51
CA GLY A 16 7.30 -5.25 11.25
C GLY A 16 8.60 -5.66 10.58
N SER A 17 9.07 -4.83 9.67
CA SER A 17 10.36 -4.97 9.03
C SER A 17 10.95 -3.61 8.68
N THR A 18 12.25 -3.49 8.78
CA THR A 18 13.00 -2.51 7.98
C THR A 18 13.22 -3.07 6.59
N TRP A 19 13.44 -2.21 5.61
CA TRP A 19 13.70 -2.62 4.25
C TRP A 19 14.73 -1.72 3.59
N THR A 20 15.56 -2.34 2.75
CA THR A 20 16.62 -1.70 1.96
C THR A 20 16.40 -1.99 0.49
N VAL A 21 16.79 -1.06 -0.37
CA VAL A 21 16.76 -1.24 -1.82
C VAL A 21 18.00 -2.02 -2.23
N GLU A 22 17.79 -3.18 -2.86
CA GLU A 22 18.86 -4.05 -3.36
C GLU A 22 19.14 -3.83 -4.85
N ASP A 23 18.12 -3.42 -5.61
CA ASP A 23 18.22 -3.17 -7.05
C ASP A 23 17.38 -1.94 -7.42
N GLU A 24 18.07 -0.79 -7.52
CA GLU A 24 17.44 0.49 -7.87
C GLU A 24 16.81 0.49 -9.27
N ASN A 25 17.42 -0.21 -10.24
CA ASN A 25 16.88 -0.28 -11.60
C ASN A 25 15.60 -1.10 -11.66
N ALA A 26 15.57 -2.23 -10.96
CA ALA A 26 14.35 -3.05 -10.86
C ALA A 26 13.25 -2.28 -10.10
N LEU A 27 13.59 -1.57 -9.03
CA LEU A 27 12.65 -0.71 -8.30
C LEU A 27 12.10 0.40 -9.19
N ALA A 28 12.96 1.11 -9.91
CA ALA A 28 12.55 2.15 -10.85
C ALA A 28 11.64 1.61 -11.95
N GLY A 29 11.90 0.40 -12.44
CA GLY A 29 11.05 -0.31 -13.40
C GLY A 29 9.66 -0.59 -12.86
N LEU A 30 9.53 -1.04 -11.60
CA LEU A 30 8.24 -1.27 -10.95
C LEU A 30 7.49 0.03 -10.70
N LEU A 31 8.17 1.07 -10.20
CA LEU A 31 7.59 2.42 -10.02
C LEU A 31 7.03 2.97 -11.33
N ALA A 32 7.80 2.86 -12.42
CA ALA A 32 7.36 3.31 -13.73
C ALA A 32 6.11 2.55 -14.21
N ARG A 33 6.04 1.23 -13.99
CA ARG A 33 4.86 0.41 -14.33
C ARG A 33 3.63 0.86 -13.54
N VAL A 34 3.76 1.05 -12.24
CA VAL A 34 2.65 1.57 -11.43
C VAL A 34 2.24 2.96 -11.92
N ALA A 35 3.18 3.86 -12.20
CA ALA A 35 2.89 5.21 -12.65
C ALA A 35 2.10 5.29 -13.98
N ILE A 36 2.26 4.30 -14.87
CA ILE A 36 1.46 4.20 -16.10
C ILE A 36 0.18 3.36 -15.96
N GLY A 37 -0.23 3.04 -14.72
CA GLY A 37 -1.47 2.32 -14.44
C GLY A 37 -1.36 0.80 -14.52
N GLN A 38 -0.16 0.23 -14.53
CA GLN A 38 0.08 -1.20 -14.65
C GLN A 38 0.44 -1.87 -13.31
N ALA A 39 -0.22 -1.46 -12.22
CA ALA A 39 0.04 -2.03 -10.89
C ALA A 39 -0.13 -3.56 -10.86
N ARG A 40 -1.16 -4.12 -11.54
CA ARG A 40 -1.36 -5.58 -11.63
C ARG A 40 -0.23 -6.32 -12.35
N VAL A 41 0.45 -5.67 -13.28
CA VAL A 41 1.62 -6.24 -13.94
C VAL A 41 2.82 -6.23 -13.01
N ALA A 42 3.02 -5.10 -12.30
CA ALA A 42 4.06 -4.99 -11.27
C ALA A 42 3.86 -6.04 -10.16
N GLU A 43 2.63 -6.26 -9.72
CA GLU A 43 2.26 -7.31 -8.77
C GLU A 43 2.66 -8.72 -9.27
N ARG A 44 2.31 -9.07 -10.50
CA ARG A 44 2.71 -10.37 -11.07
C ARG A 44 4.23 -10.55 -11.15
N ILE A 45 4.96 -9.49 -11.52
CA ILE A 45 6.44 -9.52 -11.52
C ILE A 45 6.98 -9.80 -10.11
N LEU A 46 6.36 -9.23 -9.08
CA LEU A 46 6.77 -9.43 -7.69
C LEU A 46 6.48 -10.84 -7.19
N LEU A 47 5.36 -11.45 -7.62
CA LEU A 47 4.90 -12.76 -7.16
C LEU A 47 5.51 -13.93 -7.96
N GLU A 48 5.73 -13.75 -9.25
CA GLU A 48 6.09 -14.85 -10.17
C GLU A 48 7.60 -14.88 -10.51
N ASP A 49 8.42 -13.98 -9.96
CA ASP A 49 9.84 -13.80 -10.27
C ASP A 49 10.15 -13.73 -11.79
N GLY A 50 9.17 -13.34 -12.59
CA GLY A 50 9.23 -13.34 -14.04
C GLY A 50 9.16 -11.94 -14.67
N LEU A 51 10.08 -11.67 -15.61
CA LEU A 51 9.99 -10.51 -16.50
C LEU A 51 8.89 -10.75 -17.53
N VAL A 52 7.78 -10.07 -17.40
CA VAL A 52 6.78 -9.98 -18.46
C VAL A 52 7.18 -8.83 -19.36
N ASP A 53 7.63 -9.12 -20.58
CA ASP A 53 7.89 -8.10 -21.59
C ASP A 53 6.54 -7.56 -22.08
N ILE A 54 6.17 -6.38 -21.60
CA ILE A 54 4.92 -5.74 -21.96
C ILE A 54 5.21 -4.47 -22.73
N ASN A 55 4.75 -4.47 -23.97
CA ASN A 55 4.80 -3.30 -24.82
C ASN A 55 3.81 -2.26 -24.32
N TYR A 56 4.29 -1.06 -23.94
CA TYR A 56 3.47 -0.03 -23.33
C TYR A 56 2.75 0.83 -24.38
N PRO A 57 1.46 1.14 -24.20
CA PRO A 57 0.81 2.15 -25.01
C PRO A 57 1.44 3.53 -24.74
N MET A 58 1.70 4.28 -25.80
CA MET A 58 2.37 5.60 -25.75
C MET A 58 1.63 6.64 -24.86
N GLY A 59 0.33 6.49 -24.63
CA GLY A 59 -0.49 7.45 -23.88
C GLY A 59 -0.28 7.47 -22.34
N GLY A 60 0.40 6.48 -21.77
CA GLY A 60 0.64 6.41 -20.32
C GLY A 60 1.75 7.32 -19.81
N TYR A 61 2.67 7.74 -20.68
CA TYR A 61 3.88 8.47 -20.27
C TYR A 61 3.62 9.86 -19.70
N GLU A 62 2.65 10.59 -20.27
CA GLU A 62 2.33 11.95 -19.79
C GLU A 62 1.74 11.91 -18.38
N SER A 63 0.85 10.96 -18.11
CA SER A 63 0.29 10.73 -16.77
C SER A 63 1.38 10.35 -15.77
N ALA A 64 2.28 9.43 -16.14
CA ALA A 64 3.41 9.04 -15.31
C ALA A 64 4.34 10.21 -14.98
N ARG A 65 4.67 11.05 -15.99
CA ARG A 65 5.46 12.26 -15.77
C ARG A 65 4.80 13.21 -14.77
N ASN A 66 3.48 13.34 -14.80
CA ASN A 66 2.75 14.20 -13.87
C ASN A 66 2.83 13.68 -12.43
N LEU A 67 2.88 12.37 -12.22
CA LEU A 67 3.09 11.76 -10.89
C LEU A 67 4.54 11.92 -10.41
N LEU A 68 5.51 11.86 -11.32
CA LEU A 68 6.93 11.80 -10.97
C LEU A 68 7.64 13.17 -11.02
N LYS A 69 6.98 14.23 -11.49
CA LYS A 69 7.58 15.57 -11.50
C LYS A 69 7.48 16.26 -10.15
N LEU A 70 8.38 17.22 -9.94
CA LEU A 70 8.30 18.13 -8.80
C LEU A 70 7.06 19.02 -8.92
N GLY A 71 6.51 19.47 -7.80
CA GLY A 71 5.47 20.48 -7.75
C GLY A 71 5.92 21.82 -8.34
N PRO A 72 4.99 22.79 -8.53
CA PRO A 72 5.28 24.08 -9.18
C PRO A 72 6.40 24.89 -8.50
N SER A 73 6.56 24.74 -7.20
CA SER A 73 7.60 25.40 -6.38
C SER A 73 8.91 24.59 -6.31
N GLY A 74 9.02 23.47 -7.03
CA GLY A 74 10.14 22.52 -6.88
C GLY A 74 9.99 21.65 -5.63
N ASP A 75 8.85 21.69 -4.93
CA ASP A 75 8.59 20.88 -3.73
C ASP A 75 8.43 19.39 -4.11
N PRO A 76 9.27 18.51 -3.56
CA PRO A 76 9.22 17.08 -3.84
C PRO A 76 8.12 16.34 -3.05
N ALA A 77 7.50 16.94 -2.04
CA ALA A 77 6.69 16.25 -1.04
C ALA A 77 5.60 15.35 -1.63
N HIS A 78 4.86 15.80 -2.64
CA HIS A 78 3.81 15.00 -3.27
C HIS A 78 4.36 13.84 -4.10
N ARG A 79 5.45 14.07 -4.84
CA ARG A 79 6.14 13.02 -5.59
C ARG A 79 6.71 11.97 -4.65
N ASP A 80 7.45 12.41 -3.64
CA ASP A 80 8.14 11.52 -2.71
C ASP A 80 7.14 10.73 -1.86
N GLY A 81 6.04 11.35 -1.43
CA GLY A 81 4.94 10.67 -0.77
C GLY A 81 4.32 9.58 -1.63
N TRP A 82 4.04 9.86 -2.91
CA TRP A 82 3.50 8.87 -3.84
C TRP A 82 4.51 7.74 -4.12
N MET A 83 5.79 8.06 -4.34
CA MET A 83 6.84 7.05 -4.54
C MET A 83 6.97 6.15 -3.29
N PHE A 84 6.94 6.73 -2.10
CA PHE A 84 7.01 5.99 -0.85
C PHE A 84 5.81 5.04 -0.69
N GLN A 85 4.60 5.47 -1.05
CA GLN A 85 3.41 4.62 -1.05
C GLN A 85 3.60 3.40 -1.97
N VAL A 86 4.14 3.59 -3.19
CA VAL A 86 4.44 2.48 -4.11
C VAL A 86 5.50 1.54 -3.53
N ILE A 87 6.56 2.07 -2.93
CA ILE A 87 7.62 1.26 -2.32
C ILE A 87 7.06 0.46 -1.13
N SER A 88 6.24 1.08 -0.30
CA SER A 88 5.54 0.40 0.81
C SER A 88 4.62 -0.73 0.33
N TRP A 89 3.94 -0.52 -0.80
CA TRP A 89 3.12 -1.54 -1.46
C TRP A 89 3.99 -2.71 -1.98
N ILE A 90 5.14 -2.43 -2.60
CA ILE A 90 6.11 -3.45 -3.01
C ILE A 90 6.60 -4.24 -1.79
N ALA A 91 6.93 -3.55 -0.68
CA ALA A 91 7.34 -4.19 0.57
C ALA A 91 6.25 -5.10 1.14
N ALA A 92 4.98 -4.71 1.06
CA ALA A 92 3.86 -5.52 1.50
C ALA A 92 3.75 -6.84 0.71
N HIS A 93 3.91 -6.80 -0.62
CA HIS A 93 3.96 -8.02 -1.45
C HIS A 93 5.17 -8.91 -1.12
N ARG A 94 6.33 -8.31 -0.85
CA ARG A 94 7.55 -9.06 -0.47
C ARG A 94 7.46 -9.68 0.92
N ALA A 95 6.64 -9.15 1.81
CA ALA A 95 6.39 -9.75 3.13
C ALA A 95 5.70 -11.11 3.05
N GLY A 96 5.18 -11.51 1.89
CA GLY A 96 4.71 -12.86 1.60
C GLY A 96 3.47 -13.31 2.35
N ARG A 97 2.66 -12.39 2.87
CA ARG A 97 1.41 -12.73 3.53
C ARG A 97 0.34 -13.04 2.49
N PRO A 98 -0.39 -14.18 2.62
CA PRO A 98 -1.50 -14.47 1.74
C PRO A 98 -2.57 -13.40 1.88
N GLY A 99 -2.98 -12.78 0.76
CA GLY A 99 -4.00 -11.77 0.83
C GLY A 99 -4.12 -10.95 -0.46
N MET A 100 -5.12 -10.07 -0.47
CA MET A 100 -5.35 -9.12 -1.55
C MET A 100 -4.88 -7.75 -1.11
N ILE A 101 -4.01 -7.11 -1.87
CA ILE A 101 -3.45 -5.80 -1.56
C ILE A 101 -3.99 -4.78 -2.56
N ARG A 102 -4.57 -3.70 -2.05
CA ARG A 102 -5.03 -2.59 -2.88
C ARG A 102 -3.84 -1.92 -3.56
N SER A 103 -3.96 -1.69 -4.87
CA SER A 103 -2.95 -0.95 -5.63
C SER A 103 -2.84 0.50 -5.15
N PRO A 104 -1.65 1.12 -5.23
CA PRO A 104 -1.46 2.53 -4.88
C PRO A 104 -2.36 3.47 -5.66
N HIS A 105 -2.69 4.61 -5.08
CA HIS A 105 -3.46 5.65 -5.74
C HIS A 105 -2.73 6.21 -6.96
N MET A 106 -3.49 6.55 -8.01
CA MET A 106 -2.97 7.14 -9.25
C MET A 106 -2.97 8.68 -9.24
N ARG A 107 -3.20 9.30 -8.07
CA ARG A 107 -3.24 10.76 -7.89
C ARG A 107 -2.48 11.16 -6.65
N HIS A 108 -1.81 12.31 -6.70
CA HIS A 108 -1.23 12.92 -5.52
C HIS A 108 -2.33 13.36 -4.55
N ALA A 109 -2.07 13.22 -3.25
CA ALA A 109 -2.95 13.68 -2.17
C ALA A 109 -4.42 13.22 -2.33
N ASP A 110 -4.62 11.99 -2.83
CA ASP A 110 -5.95 11.40 -2.84
C ASP A 110 -6.43 11.24 -1.38
N LYS A 111 -7.68 11.63 -1.14
CA LYS A 111 -8.29 11.47 0.18
C LYS A 111 -8.85 10.06 0.27
N GLY A 112 -8.37 9.29 1.21
CA GLY A 112 -8.83 7.93 1.42
C GLY A 112 -7.81 7.09 2.17
N LEU A 113 -7.99 5.78 2.15
CA LEU A 113 -7.04 4.81 2.69
C LEU A 113 -5.76 4.83 1.85
N ASP A 114 -4.60 5.09 2.46
CA ASP A 114 -3.31 5.00 1.75
C ASP A 114 -3.06 3.57 1.26
N GLY A 115 -3.35 2.57 2.09
CA GLY A 115 -3.25 1.16 1.73
C GLY A 115 -4.30 0.30 2.43
N LEU A 116 -4.63 -0.82 1.79
CA LEU A 116 -5.56 -1.81 2.30
C LEU A 116 -5.08 -3.21 1.91
N LEU A 117 -4.99 -4.11 2.91
CA LEU A 117 -4.68 -5.53 2.72
C LEU A 117 -5.79 -6.35 3.37
N VAL A 118 -6.35 -7.31 2.64
CA VAL A 118 -7.28 -8.30 3.15
C VAL A 118 -6.56 -9.64 3.21
N GLU A 119 -6.32 -10.13 4.41
CA GLU A 119 -5.71 -11.45 4.66
C GLU A 119 -6.79 -12.50 4.83
N PHE A 120 -6.55 -13.69 4.29
CA PHE A 120 -7.49 -14.82 4.35
C PHE A 120 -6.91 -15.99 5.16
N ASP A 121 -7.83 -16.70 5.83
CA ASP A 121 -7.64 -18.03 6.35
C ASP A 121 -8.59 -18.94 5.55
N ASP A 122 -8.03 -19.72 4.65
CA ASP A 122 -8.76 -20.42 3.58
C ASP A 122 -9.63 -19.46 2.74
N THR A 123 -10.95 -19.47 2.94
CA THR A 123 -11.92 -18.64 2.22
C THR A 123 -12.52 -17.50 3.07
N GLU A 124 -12.21 -17.47 4.36
CA GLU A 124 -12.70 -16.45 5.27
C GLU A 124 -11.69 -15.32 5.46
N ILE A 125 -12.17 -14.11 5.71
CA ILE A 125 -11.28 -13.02 6.08
C ILE A 125 -10.73 -13.30 7.48
N ALA A 126 -9.41 -13.51 7.54
CA ALA A 126 -8.68 -13.55 8.80
C ALA A 126 -8.54 -12.14 9.39
N ARG A 127 -8.16 -11.18 8.53
CA ARG A 127 -7.86 -9.82 8.97
C ARG A 127 -7.93 -8.81 7.83
N VAL A 128 -8.34 -7.59 8.16
CA VAL A 128 -8.24 -6.41 7.30
C VAL A 128 -7.19 -5.47 7.88
N VAL A 129 -6.14 -5.20 7.12
CA VAL A 129 -5.03 -4.32 7.53
C VAL A 129 -5.18 -2.98 6.84
N ILE A 130 -5.38 -1.94 7.62
CA ILE A 130 -5.43 -0.55 7.20
C ILE A 130 -4.02 0.01 7.28
N SER A 131 -3.52 0.54 6.18
CA SER A 131 -2.13 1.04 6.10
C SER A 131 -2.10 2.56 5.94
N GLU A 132 -1.14 3.17 6.62
CA GLU A 132 -0.75 4.57 6.46
C GLU A 132 0.72 4.66 6.10
N GLU A 133 1.02 5.40 5.03
CA GLU A 133 2.37 5.59 4.48
C GLU A 133 2.79 7.06 4.58
N LYS A 134 3.88 7.33 5.30
CA LYS A 134 4.35 8.69 5.52
C LYS A 134 5.86 8.83 5.25
N ALA A 135 6.21 9.47 4.12
CA ALA A 135 7.56 9.94 3.87
C ALA A 135 7.80 11.19 4.72
N THR A 136 8.69 11.12 5.71
CA THR A 136 8.88 12.19 6.68
C THR A 136 10.26 12.14 7.33
N GLY A 137 10.87 13.29 7.59
CA GLY A 137 12.07 13.42 8.43
C GLY A 137 11.77 13.40 9.95
N ASN A 138 10.52 13.25 10.37
CA ASN A 138 10.13 13.19 11.78
C ASN A 138 9.03 12.13 12.00
N ALA A 139 9.43 10.87 11.90
CA ALA A 139 8.54 9.72 11.99
C ALA A 139 7.70 9.73 13.28
N ARG A 140 8.34 9.99 14.44
CA ARG A 140 7.65 9.94 15.74
C ARG A 140 6.52 10.96 15.85
N THR A 141 6.77 12.22 15.44
CA THR A 141 5.75 13.27 15.45
C THR A 141 4.65 12.98 14.45
N MET A 142 5.02 12.51 13.25
CA MET A 142 4.05 12.14 12.21
C MET A 142 3.11 11.04 12.68
N VAL A 143 3.64 9.96 13.25
CA VAL A 143 2.82 8.86 13.75
C VAL A 143 1.90 9.33 14.87
N ARG A 144 2.40 10.07 15.84
CA ARG A 144 1.61 10.56 16.98
C ARG A 144 0.49 11.50 16.55
N ASP A 145 0.80 12.49 15.70
CA ASP A 145 -0.06 13.65 15.46
C ASP A 145 -0.94 13.49 14.21
N ARG A 146 -0.64 12.53 13.34
CA ARG A 146 -1.39 12.26 12.10
C ARG A 146 -1.92 10.84 12.03
N VAL A 147 -1.06 9.83 12.12
CA VAL A 147 -1.46 8.43 11.88
C VAL A 147 -2.39 7.92 12.98
N TRP A 148 -2.06 8.10 14.25
CA TRP A 148 -2.92 7.66 15.35
C TRP A 148 -4.31 8.31 15.36
N PRO A 149 -4.48 9.61 15.09
CA PRO A 149 -5.82 10.19 14.92
C PRO A 149 -6.62 9.54 13.79
N GLU A 150 -6.00 9.27 12.65
CA GLU A 150 -6.67 8.60 11.53
C GLU A 150 -7.11 7.17 11.89
N PHE A 151 -6.26 6.39 12.55
CA PHE A 151 -6.63 5.04 13.01
C PHE A 151 -7.78 5.07 14.03
N ARG A 152 -7.82 6.07 14.92
CA ARG A 152 -8.95 6.26 15.85
C ARG A 152 -10.28 6.51 15.13
N ASP A 153 -10.26 7.16 13.98
CA ASP A 153 -11.49 7.37 13.21
C ASP A 153 -12.05 6.05 12.67
N PHE A 154 -11.19 5.08 12.34
CA PHE A 154 -11.63 3.72 12.04
C PHE A 154 -12.14 3.00 13.30
N GLU A 155 -11.42 3.07 14.42
CA GLU A 155 -11.83 2.43 15.68
C GLU A 155 -13.19 2.95 16.20
N THR A 156 -13.49 4.22 15.96
CA THR A 156 -14.76 4.84 16.38
C THR A 156 -15.86 4.74 15.35
N GLY A 157 -15.65 4.04 14.23
CA GLY A 157 -16.63 3.83 13.18
C GLY A 157 -16.85 5.03 12.25
N ARG A 158 -16.14 6.14 12.43
CA ARG A 158 -16.31 7.34 11.60
C ARG A 158 -15.95 7.12 10.13
N ARG A 159 -15.09 6.15 9.86
CA ARG A 159 -14.63 5.80 8.51
C ARG A 159 -15.04 4.38 8.08
N ASP A 160 -16.05 3.78 8.74
CA ASP A 160 -16.53 2.44 8.41
C ASP A 160 -17.03 2.32 6.96
N ALA A 161 -17.75 3.33 6.47
CA ALA A 161 -18.24 3.32 5.10
C ALA A 161 -17.11 3.29 4.06
N GLU A 162 -16.00 3.99 4.33
CA GLU A 162 -14.81 3.99 3.47
C GLU A 162 -14.11 2.63 3.49
N LEU A 163 -14.02 2.00 4.66
CA LEU A 163 -13.45 0.67 4.81
C LEU A 163 -14.30 -0.38 4.05
N VAL A 164 -15.62 -0.35 4.23
CA VAL A 164 -16.57 -1.23 3.54
C VAL A 164 -16.44 -1.10 2.03
N ASP A 165 -16.45 0.13 1.50
CA ASP A 165 -16.31 0.40 0.07
C ASP A 165 -14.96 -0.11 -0.47
N GLY A 166 -13.89 0.19 0.25
CA GLY A 166 -12.54 -0.23 -0.11
C GLY A 166 -12.38 -1.75 -0.19
N VAL A 167 -12.89 -2.48 0.81
CA VAL A 167 -12.83 -3.95 0.83
C VAL A 167 -13.74 -4.55 -0.23
N SER A 168 -14.97 -4.06 -0.39
CA SER A 168 -15.91 -4.52 -1.42
C SER A 168 -15.30 -4.39 -2.81
N THR A 169 -14.71 -3.22 -3.11
CA THR A 169 -14.03 -2.95 -4.38
C THR A 169 -12.86 -3.89 -4.62
N LEU A 170 -12.04 -4.13 -3.60
CA LEU A 170 -10.87 -5.01 -3.70
C LEU A 170 -11.30 -6.46 -3.97
N LEU A 171 -12.27 -6.97 -3.23
CA LEU A 171 -12.81 -8.33 -3.38
C LEU A 171 -13.49 -8.55 -4.74
N ALA A 172 -14.33 -7.61 -5.17
CA ALA A 172 -14.98 -7.66 -6.49
C ALA A 172 -13.96 -7.65 -7.62
N GLY A 173 -12.94 -6.79 -7.53
CA GLY A 173 -11.84 -6.69 -8.50
C GLY A 173 -10.98 -7.96 -8.60
N ALA A 174 -10.92 -8.74 -7.53
CA ALA A 174 -10.21 -10.02 -7.47
C ALA A 174 -11.10 -11.24 -7.80
N GLY A 175 -12.40 -11.02 -8.06
CA GLY A 175 -13.34 -12.11 -8.41
C GLY A 175 -13.74 -12.97 -7.21
N HIS A 176 -13.78 -12.42 -6.01
CA HIS A 176 -14.22 -13.17 -4.82
C HIS A 176 -15.68 -13.65 -4.99
N PRO A 177 -15.99 -14.92 -4.67
CA PRO A 177 -17.31 -15.48 -4.97
C PRO A 177 -18.47 -14.88 -4.16
N ASN A 178 -18.18 -14.32 -3.00
CA ASN A 178 -19.20 -13.72 -2.12
C ASN A 178 -18.68 -12.49 -1.38
N PRO A 179 -18.47 -11.35 -2.07
CA PRO A 179 -17.91 -10.15 -1.46
C PRO A 179 -18.81 -9.55 -0.36
N ASP A 180 -20.14 -9.65 -0.50
CA ASP A 180 -21.08 -9.02 0.45
C ASP A 180 -21.11 -9.71 1.81
N ALA A 181 -21.04 -11.05 1.86
CA ALA A 181 -20.97 -11.79 3.12
C ALA A 181 -19.66 -11.49 3.87
N VAL A 182 -18.59 -11.30 3.12
CA VAL A 182 -17.28 -10.97 3.66
C VAL A 182 -17.29 -9.57 4.26
N VAL A 183 -17.91 -8.60 3.60
CA VAL A 183 -18.01 -7.21 4.06
C VAL A 183 -18.68 -7.10 5.43
N ALA A 184 -19.70 -7.92 5.72
CA ALA A 184 -20.33 -7.93 7.02
C ALA A 184 -19.38 -8.29 8.17
N ALA A 185 -18.33 -9.07 7.91
CA ALA A 185 -17.35 -9.50 8.91
C ALA A 185 -16.29 -8.43 9.24
N ILE A 186 -16.03 -7.49 8.34
CA ILE A 186 -14.95 -6.48 8.52
C ILE A 186 -15.34 -5.33 9.44
N LEU A 187 -16.62 -5.15 9.74
CA LEU A 187 -17.08 -4.17 10.71
C LEU A 187 -16.73 -4.56 12.16
N TRP A 188 -16.28 -5.80 12.36
CA TRP A 188 -15.82 -6.25 13.67
C TRP A 188 -14.42 -5.72 13.95
N THR A 189 -14.24 -5.00 15.04
CA THR A 189 -12.96 -4.39 15.43
C THR A 189 -11.84 -5.41 15.59
N GLU A 190 -12.13 -6.63 16.03
CA GLU A 190 -11.17 -7.72 16.18
C GLU A 190 -10.58 -8.25 14.86
N LYS A 191 -11.25 -8.00 13.74
CA LYS A 191 -10.74 -8.32 12.39
C LYS A 191 -9.84 -7.24 11.81
N ARG A 192 -9.79 -6.07 12.44
CA ARG A 192 -8.99 -4.93 11.98
C ARG A 192 -7.58 -4.99 12.53
N ALA A 193 -6.63 -4.62 11.71
CA ALA A 193 -5.25 -4.39 12.09
C ALA A 193 -4.71 -3.14 11.41
N TYR A 194 -3.64 -2.60 11.94
CA TYR A 194 -3.06 -1.36 11.46
C TYR A 194 -1.60 -1.55 11.11
N ARG A 195 -1.21 -0.96 9.98
CA ARG A 195 0.17 -0.94 9.51
C ARG A 195 0.60 0.49 9.29
N VAL A 196 1.78 0.83 9.78
CA VAL A 196 2.42 2.12 9.51
C VAL A 196 3.71 1.86 8.76
N ALA A 197 3.89 2.53 7.62
CA ALA A 197 5.17 2.64 6.95
C ALA A 197 5.67 4.09 7.08
N VAL A 198 6.90 4.25 7.56
CA VAL A 198 7.53 5.56 7.71
C VAL A 198 8.98 5.50 7.25
N THR A 199 9.48 6.61 6.71
CA THR A 199 10.92 6.78 6.52
C THR A 199 11.58 6.99 7.88
N ILE A 200 12.79 6.50 8.03
CA ILE A 200 13.66 6.77 9.17
C ILE A 200 14.97 7.35 8.63
N ASP A 201 15.47 8.37 9.32
CA ASP A 201 16.83 8.87 9.08
C ASP A 201 17.80 7.98 9.87
N ASP A 202 18.93 7.63 9.26
CA ASP A 202 20.03 6.87 9.90
C ASP A 202 20.82 7.74 10.90
#